data_dd34528633b92e9666385dce2fac2f2b
#
_entry.id   dd34528633b92e9666385dce2fac2f2b
#
_cell.length_a   1.000
_cell.length_b   1.000
_cell.length_c   1.000
_cell.angle_alpha   90.00
_cell.angle_beta   90.00
_cell.angle_gamma   90.00
#
_symmetry.space_group_name_H-M   'P 1'
#
loop_
_entity.id
_entity.type
_entity.pdbx_description
1 polymer ?
#
loop_
_entity_poly.entity_id
_entity_poly.type
_entity_poly.pdbx_seq_one_letter_code
_entity_poly.pdbx_strand_id
1 'polypeptide(L)'
;MGNRPSARHQGWRVTSGEPDPATVERLLRKLPSWFGIESSVLEYIESARRLPAYVAWPQGPAPVGHPPDPAAGVLLAMRHFPRSAEIYLMAVDPAVHRQGAGRALVTALEFDLSAEGVEFLQVKTLGPAHPDPGYVRTRQFYAGIGFQPLEEITGLWPGNPCLIMIKTLPPAPPAGQLQPPHAP
;
A
#
# COMPACT_ATOMS: atom_id res chain seq x y z
N MET A 1 -15.88 10.63 -11.61
CA MET A 1 -15.98 9.50 -10.67
C MET A 1 -15.56 10.01 -9.31
N GLY A 2 -16.44 9.89 -8.31
CA GLY A 2 -16.26 10.60 -7.03
C GLY A 2 -15.22 9.93 -6.13
N ASN A 3 -14.31 10.74 -5.62
CA ASN A 3 -13.35 10.40 -4.59
C ASN A 3 -14.11 9.97 -3.31
N ARG A 4 -14.11 8.68 -2.96
CA ARG A 4 -14.75 8.17 -1.74
C ARG A 4 -13.76 8.32 -0.57
N PRO A 5 -14.14 8.95 0.55
CA PRO A 5 -13.30 8.97 1.74
C PRO A 5 -13.30 7.58 2.38
N SER A 6 -12.16 6.92 2.36
CA SER A 6 -11.90 5.64 3.04
C SER A 6 -11.59 5.81 4.53
N ALA A 7 -11.71 4.71 5.29
CA ALA A 7 -11.57 4.56 6.73
C ALA A 7 -10.60 5.51 7.44
N ARG A 8 -11.05 6.08 8.58
CA ARG A 8 -10.22 6.91 9.47
C ARG A 8 -9.37 5.99 10.36
N HIS A 9 -8.06 5.98 10.16
CA HIS A 9 -7.10 5.49 11.14
C HIS A 9 -6.52 6.66 11.93
N GLN A 10 -6.22 6.45 13.22
CA GLN A 10 -5.67 7.52 14.07
C GLN A 10 -4.46 8.18 13.37
N GLY A 11 -4.63 9.45 13.00
CA GLY A 11 -3.59 10.28 12.39
C GLY A 11 -3.49 10.25 10.84
N TRP A 12 -4.23 9.38 10.13
CA TRP A 12 -4.12 9.25 8.68
C TRP A 12 -5.47 9.28 7.98
N ARG A 13 -5.57 10.08 6.93
CA ARG A 13 -6.67 10.05 5.95
C ARG A 13 -6.17 9.34 4.71
N VAL A 14 -6.88 8.32 4.25
CA VAL A 14 -6.57 7.63 2.99
C VAL A 14 -7.63 7.99 1.96
N THR A 15 -7.18 8.29 0.75
CA THR A 15 -8.04 8.49 -0.42
C THR A 15 -7.72 7.42 -1.45
N SER A 16 -8.75 6.87 -2.12
CA SER A 16 -8.61 5.99 -3.27
C SER A 16 -8.91 6.74 -4.57
N GLY A 17 -8.25 6.36 -5.66
CA GLY A 17 -8.43 6.98 -6.98
C GLY A 17 -7.19 6.86 -7.84
N GLU A 18 -7.12 7.69 -8.88
CA GLU A 18 -5.92 7.78 -9.72
C GLU A 18 -4.87 8.62 -9.00
N PRO A 19 -3.65 8.10 -8.78
CA PRO A 19 -2.59 8.86 -8.14
C PRO A 19 -1.97 9.82 -9.14
N ASP A 20 -1.50 10.95 -8.64
CA ASP A 20 -0.58 11.78 -9.39
C ASP A 20 0.78 11.07 -9.50
N PRO A 21 1.27 10.76 -10.73
CA PRO A 21 2.58 10.12 -10.92
C PRO A 21 3.74 10.88 -10.27
N ALA A 22 3.66 12.20 -10.17
CA ALA A 22 4.68 13.01 -9.50
C ALA A 22 4.71 12.73 -7.97
N THR A 23 3.58 12.43 -7.37
CA THR A 23 3.52 11.99 -5.96
C THR A 23 4.21 10.64 -5.79
N VAL A 24 3.98 9.69 -6.69
CA VAL A 24 4.66 8.38 -6.68
C VAL A 24 6.16 8.56 -6.82
N GLU A 25 6.61 9.30 -7.83
CA GLU A 25 8.03 9.57 -8.05
C GLU A 25 8.69 10.20 -6.81
N ARG A 26 8.09 11.25 -6.25
CA ARG A 26 8.61 11.94 -5.08
C ARG A 26 8.81 10.98 -3.88
N LEU A 27 7.88 10.07 -3.65
CA LEU A 27 7.97 9.10 -2.56
C LEU A 27 9.04 8.03 -2.85
N LEU A 28 9.12 7.50 -4.07
CA LEU A 28 10.12 6.52 -4.45
C LEU A 28 11.55 7.08 -4.34
N ARG A 29 11.76 8.32 -4.79
CA ARG A 29 13.08 9.00 -4.71
C ARG A 29 13.56 9.23 -3.27
N LYS A 30 12.67 9.23 -2.28
CA LYS A 30 13.02 9.27 -0.84
C LYS A 30 13.44 7.91 -0.27
N LEU A 31 13.34 6.84 -1.04
CA LEU A 31 13.55 5.46 -0.59
C LEU A 31 14.60 4.71 -1.43
N PRO A 32 15.80 5.28 -1.65
CA PRO A 32 16.79 4.71 -2.59
C PRO A 32 17.26 3.30 -2.19
N SER A 33 17.22 2.95 -0.90
CA SER A 33 17.56 1.61 -0.42
C SER A 33 16.56 0.53 -0.83
N TRP A 34 15.30 0.90 -1.18
CA TRP A 34 14.27 -0.02 -1.67
C TRP A 34 14.06 0.10 -3.18
N PHE A 35 14.26 1.29 -3.73
CA PHE A 35 13.98 1.63 -5.13
C PHE A 35 15.25 2.18 -5.80
N GLY A 36 16.33 1.38 -5.76
CA GLY A 36 17.63 1.76 -6.32
C GLY A 36 17.79 1.48 -7.83
N ILE A 37 16.86 0.74 -8.45
CA ILE A 37 16.92 0.38 -9.87
C ILE A 37 16.05 1.37 -10.65
N GLU A 38 16.68 2.24 -11.43
CA GLU A 38 16.01 3.34 -12.13
C GLU A 38 14.93 2.85 -13.10
N SER A 39 15.15 1.78 -13.84
CA SER A 39 14.14 1.22 -14.75
C SER A 39 12.89 0.77 -14.01
N SER A 40 13.03 0.19 -12.82
CA SER A 40 11.89 -0.21 -11.99
C SER A 40 11.15 1.01 -11.43
N VAL A 41 11.87 2.06 -11.04
CA VAL A 41 11.25 3.32 -10.58
C VAL A 41 10.37 3.91 -11.68
N LEU A 42 10.88 4.00 -12.91
CA LEU A 42 10.13 4.51 -14.06
C LEU A 42 8.90 3.63 -14.38
N GLU A 43 9.04 2.31 -14.26
CA GLU A 43 7.91 1.39 -14.42
C GLU A 43 6.80 1.62 -13.37
N TYR A 44 7.16 1.82 -12.11
CA TYR A 44 6.19 2.14 -11.05
C TYR A 44 5.48 3.48 -11.30
N ILE A 45 6.21 4.51 -11.73
CA ILE A 45 5.64 5.83 -12.07
C ILE A 45 4.64 5.71 -13.22
N GLU A 46 5.00 4.94 -14.27
CA GLU A 46 4.07 4.72 -15.39
C GLU A 46 2.88 3.85 -14.98
N SER A 47 3.08 2.86 -14.13
CA SER A 47 2.00 2.01 -13.61
C SER A 47 1.00 2.79 -12.78
N ALA A 48 1.42 3.88 -12.13
CA ALA A 48 0.54 4.78 -11.39
C ALA A 48 -0.55 5.43 -12.27
N ARG A 49 -0.34 5.52 -13.56
CA ARG A 49 -1.34 6.05 -14.52
C ARG A 49 -2.49 5.10 -14.79
N ARG A 50 -2.37 3.83 -14.40
CA ARG A 50 -3.28 2.76 -14.82
C ARG A 50 -3.81 1.92 -13.66
N LEU A 51 -3.07 1.85 -12.56
CA LEU A 51 -3.43 1.01 -11.43
C LEU A 51 -4.24 1.79 -10.40
N PRO A 52 -5.25 1.16 -9.78
CA PRO A 52 -5.91 1.70 -8.61
C PRO A 52 -4.89 2.04 -7.53
N ALA A 53 -5.06 3.21 -6.92
CA ALA A 53 -4.15 3.67 -5.89
C ALA A 53 -4.85 4.14 -4.63
N TYR A 54 -4.10 4.09 -3.54
CA TYR A 54 -4.45 4.61 -2.23
C TYR A 54 -3.36 5.58 -1.81
N VAL A 55 -3.76 6.76 -1.34
CA VAL A 55 -2.83 7.80 -0.92
C VAL A 55 -3.10 8.19 0.52
N ALA A 56 -2.07 8.12 1.36
CA ALA A 56 -2.15 8.50 2.76
C ALA A 56 -1.73 9.96 2.96
N TRP A 57 -2.57 10.71 3.67
CA TRP A 57 -2.38 12.10 4.03
C TRP A 57 -2.35 12.23 5.55
N PRO A 58 -1.48 13.06 6.14
CA PRO A 58 -1.58 13.41 7.54
C PRO A 58 -2.97 13.99 7.87
N GLN A 59 -3.52 13.64 9.04
CA GLN A 59 -4.74 14.26 9.54
C GLN A 59 -4.37 15.47 10.39
N GLY A 60 -4.99 16.60 10.10
CA GLY A 60 -4.83 17.84 10.83
C GLY A 60 -4.97 19.04 9.89
N PRO A 61 -5.28 20.22 10.41
CA PRO A 61 -5.19 21.44 9.63
C PRO A 61 -3.72 21.70 9.30
N ALA A 62 -3.44 22.07 8.06
CA ALA A 62 -2.13 22.60 7.71
C ALA A 62 -1.81 23.80 8.64
N PRO A 63 -0.57 23.94 9.11
CA PRO A 63 -0.17 25.13 9.88
C PRO A 63 -0.52 26.40 9.12
N VAL A 64 -1.00 27.41 9.84
CA VAL A 64 -1.39 28.69 9.22
C VAL A 64 -0.21 29.27 8.42
N GLY A 65 -0.43 29.54 7.14
CA GLY A 65 0.60 30.10 6.25
C GLY A 65 1.50 29.04 5.57
N HIS A 66 1.23 27.75 5.77
CA HIS A 66 1.93 26.66 5.06
C HIS A 66 0.98 25.97 4.08
N PRO A 67 1.49 25.46 2.94
CA PRO A 67 0.70 24.60 2.06
C PRO A 67 0.26 23.33 2.83
N PRO A 68 -0.83 22.67 2.43
CA PRO A 68 -1.24 21.40 3.04
C PRO A 68 -0.10 20.40 2.94
N ASP A 69 0.07 19.59 3.99
CA ASP A 69 1.11 18.56 4.03
C ASP A 69 1.02 17.66 2.79
N PRO A 70 2.16 17.37 2.16
CA PRO A 70 2.16 16.50 0.99
C PRO A 70 1.75 15.07 1.37
N ALA A 71 1.29 14.29 0.38
CA ALA A 71 1.03 12.87 0.57
C ALA A 71 2.21 12.17 1.25
N ALA A 72 1.92 11.43 2.31
CA ALA A 72 2.91 10.76 3.15
C ALA A 72 3.15 9.30 2.72
N GLY A 73 2.28 8.72 1.91
CA GLY A 73 2.43 7.37 1.39
C GLY A 73 1.50 7.10 0.23
N VAL A 74 1.88 6.12 -0.58
CA VAL A 74 1.10 5.61 -1.72
C VAL A 74 1.16 4.10 -1.74
N LEU A 75 0.06 3.48 -2.19
CA LEU A 75 -0.05 2.06 -2.49
C LEU A 75 -0.74 1.93 -3.85
N LEU A 76 -0.16 1.12 -4.75
CA LEU A 76 -0.77 0.70 -6.01
C LEU A 76 -1.21 -0.75 -5.89
N ALA A 77 -2.41 -1.06 -6.33
CA ALA A 77 -2.98 -2.40 -6.30
C ALA A 77 -3.16 -2.95 -7.73
N MET A 78 -2.93 -4.25 -7.89
CA MET A 78 -3.13 -4.96 -9.14
C MET A 78 -4.10 -6.12 -8.95
N ARG A 79 -5.01 -6.31 -9.90
CA ARG A 79 -5.91 -7.48 -9.93
C ARG A 79 -5.29 -8.54 -10.87
N HIS A 80 -5.20 -9.77 -10.39
CA HIS A 80 -4.76 -10.90 -11.21
C HIS A 80 -5.94 -11.76 -11.65
N PHE A 81 -6.81 -12.11 -10.69
CA PHE A 81 -8.03 -12.90 -10.90
C PHE A 81 -9.19 -12.29 -10.12
N PRO A 82 -10.44 -12.68 -10.36
CA PRO A 82 -11.60 -12.10 -9.68
C PRO A 82 -11.50 -12.11 -8.15
N ARG A 83 -10.85 -13.15 -7.58
CA ARG A 83 -10.72 -13.35 -6.12
C ARG A 83 -9.34 -13.05 -5.56
N SER A 84 -8.42 -12.53 -6.35
CA SER A 84 -7.06 -12.23 -5.91
C SER A 84 -6.55 -10.88 -6.39
N ALA A 85 -5.80 -10.22 -5.51
CA ALA A 85 -5.14 -8.94 -5.78
C ALA A 85 -3.71 -8.95 -5.23
N GLU A 86 -2.92 -7.98 -5.66
CA GLU A 86 -1.54 -7.76 -5.23
C GLU A 86 -1.33 -6.32 -4.79
N ILE A 87 -0.60 -6.12 -3.71
CA ILE A 87 0.06 -4.84 -3.44
C ILE A 87 1.26 -4.77 -4.39
N TYR A 88 1.06 -4.09 -5.52
CA TYR A 88 2.08 -3.96 -6.56
C TYR A 88 3.22 -3.03 -6.15
N LEU A 89 2.88 -1.94 -5.48
CA LEU A 89 3.80 -0.95 -4.92
C LEU A 89 3.26 -0.43 -3.60
N MET A 90 4.12 -0.24 -2.63
CA MET A 90 3.83 0.59 -1.46
C MET A 90 5.07 1.39 -1.08
N ALA A 91 4.92 2.71 -1.00
CA ALA A 91 5.96 3.64 -0.59
C ALA A 91 5.42 4.60 0.48
N VAL A 92 6.14 4.71 1.60
CA VAL A 92 5.81 5.62 2.71
C VAL A 92 7.00 6.52 2.97
N ASP A 93 6.77 7.82 3.13
CA ASP A 93 7.83 8.79 3.44
C ASP A 93 8.61 8.34 4.68
N PRO A 94 9.94 8.26 4.62
CA PRO A 94 10.76 7.86 5.77
C PRO A 94 10.51 8.69 7.04
N ALA A 95 10.17 9.96 6.89
CA ALA A 95 9.90 10.86 8.01
C ALA A 95 8.71 10.41 8.89
N VAL A 96 7.82 9.60 8.33
CA VAL A 96 6.62 9.11 9.02
C VAL A 96 6.59 7.59 9.15
N HIS A 97 7.72 6.92 8.94
CA HIS A 97 7.80 5.48 9.18
C HIS A 97 7.41 5.15 10.63
N ARG A 98 6.78 3.97 10.82
CA ARG A 98 6.30 3.45 12.12
C ARG A 98 5.20 4.28 12.79
N GLN A 99 4.62 5.25 12.09
CA GLN A 99 3.49 6.06 12.56
C GLN A 99 2.13 5.59 12.02
N GLY A 100 2.08 4.42 11.39
CA GLY A 100 0.83 3.78 10.97
C GLY A 100 0.36 4.07 9.54
N ALA A 101 1.04 4.94 8.77
CA ALA A 101 0.64 5.28 7.40
C ALA A 101 0.53 4.05 6.48
N GLY A 102 1.51 3.16 6.50
CA GLY A 102 1.47 1.92 5.72
C GLY A 102 0.33 1.00 6.12
N ARG A 103 0.03 0.87 7.43
CA ARG A 103 -1.13 0.10 7.91
C ARG A 103 -2.44 0.72 7.41
N ALA A 104 -2.57 2.05 7.46
CA ALA A 104 -3.77 2.75 7.01
C ALA A 104 -4.02 2.49 5.51
N LEU A 105 -2.97 2.54 4.67
CA LEU A 105 -3.06 2.23 3.24
C LEU A 105 -3.55 0.81 2.99
N VAL A 106 -2.94 -0.19 3.65
CA VAL A 106 -3.32 -1.60 3.46
C VAL A 106 -4.73 -1.85 3.97
N THR A 107 -5.13 -1.29 5.11
CA THR A 107 -6.49 -1.47 5.63
C THR A 107 -7.55 -0.86 4.70
N ALA A 108 -7.27 0.29 4.08
CA ALA A 108 -8.18 0.89 3.11
C ALA A 108 -8.34 0.00 1.86
N LEU A 109 -7.23 -0.54 1.35
CA LEU A 109 -7.24 -1.50 0.24
C LEU A 109 -8.03 -2.78 0.62
N GLU A 110 -7.75 -3.37 1.79
CA GLU A 110 -8.43 -4.58 2.25
C GLU A 110 -9.94 -4.39 2.37
N PHE A 111 -10.38 -3.22 2.85
CA PHE A 111 -11.81 -2.88 2.95
C PHE A 111 -12.48 -2.89 1.59
N ASP A 112 -11.91 -2.19 0.60
CA ASP A 112 -12.47 -2.11 -0.74
C ASP A 112 -12.45 -3.48 -1.44
N LEU A 113 -11.34 -4.22 -1.34
CA LEU A 113 -11.19 -5.54 -1.93
C LEU A 113 -12.16 -6.57 -1.34
N SER A 114 -12.37 -6.55 -0.02
CA SER A 114 -13.35 -7.42 0.65
C SER A 114 -14.77 -7.12 0.17
N ALA A 115 -15.13 -5.84 0.02
CA ALA A 115 -16.43 -5.44 -0.51
C ALA A 115 -16.66 -5.90 -1.97
N GLU A 116 -15.58 -6.09 -2.74
CA GLU A 116 -15.59 -6.61 -4.11
C GLU A 116 -15.50 -8.15 -4.18
N GLY A 117 -15.47 -8.86 -3.04
CA GLY A 117 -15.39 -10.31 -2.97
C GLY A 117 -13.99 -10.89 -3.24
N VAL A 118 -12.95 -10.09 -3.09
CA VAL A 118 -11.56 -10.58 -3.14
C VAL A 118 -11.26 -11.33 -1.86
N GLU A 119 -10.64 -12.49 -1.99
CA GLU A 119 -10.33 -13.39 -0.87
C GLU A 119 -8.85 -13.43 -0.52
N PHE A 120 -8.00 -13.17 -1.51
CA PHE A 120 -6.55 -13.28 -1.35
C PHE A 120 -5.86 -11.99 -1.75
N LEU A 121 -5.08 -11.45 -0.84
CA LEU A 121 -4.19 -10.33 -1.10
C LEU A 121 -2.75 -10.80 -0.96
N GLN A 122 -1.96 -10.60 -2.00
CA GLN A 122 -0.53 -10.94 -1.98
C GLN A 122 0.34 -9.70 -2.06
N VAL A 123 1.60 -9.88 -1.67
CA VAL A 123 2.68 -8.93 -1.91
C VAL A 123 3.95 -9.68 -2.25
N LYS A 124 4.77 -9.10 -3.12
CA LYS A 124 6.12 -9.57 -3.43
C LYS A 124 7.14 -8.67 -2.77
N THR A 125 8.12 -9.27 -2.10
CA THR A 125 9.21 -8.55 -1.43
C THR A 125 10.50 -9.34 -1.53
N LEU A 126 11.65 -8.74 -1.19
CA LEU A 126 12.88 -9.50 -1.12
C LEU A 126 12.82 -10.54 -0.01
N GLY A 127 13.19 -11.76 -0.36
CA GLY A 127 13.19 -12.92 0.52
C GLY A 127 14.31 -12.91 1.56
N PRO A 128 14.25 -13.81 2.56
CA PRO A 128 15.24 -13.89 3.64
C PRO A 128 16.64 -14.29 3.17
N ALA A 129 16.79 -14.90 2.01
CA ALA A 129 18.10 -15.18 1.42
C ALA A 129 18.86 -13.89 1.02
N HIS A 130 18.19 -12.74 0.92
CA HIS A 130 18.82 -11.45 0.69
C HIS A 130 19.15 -10.79 2.04
N PRO A 131 20.43 -10.36 2.26
CA PRO A 131 20.90 -9.90 3.58
C PRO A 131 20.46 -8.49 3.97
N ASP A 132 19.76 -7.73 3.12
CA ASP A 132 19.44 -6.32 3.37
C ASP A 132 18.52 -6.15 4.60
N PRO A 133 18.95 -5.37 5.63
CA PRO A 133 18.18 -5.18 6.85
C PRO A 133 16.91 -4.35 6.65
N GLY A 134 16.81 -3.55 5.58
CA GLY A 134 15.61 -2.80 5.23
C GLY A 134 14.47 -3.75 4.90
N TYR A 135 14.75 -4.80 4.15
CA TYR A 135 13.76 -5.80 3.79
C TYR A 135 13.38 -6.75 4.93
N VAL A 136 14.25 -6.93 5.93
CA VAL A 136 13.82 -7.58 7.19
C VAL A 136 12.67 -6.82 7.83
N ARG A 137 12.77 -5.49 7.93
CA ARG A 137 11.70 -4.64 8.46
C ARG A 137 10.45 -4.66 7.59
N THR A 138 10.60 -4.72 6.27
CA THR A 138 9.48 -4.84 5.33
C THR A 138 8.72 -6.15 5.54
N ARG A 139 9.42 -7.29 5.65
CA ARG A 139 8.79 -8.59 5.95
C ARG A 139 8.10 -8.60 7.32
N GLN A 140 8.74 -8.01 8.34
CA GLN A 140 8.13 -7.86 9.67
C GLN A 140 6.88 -7.00 9.66
N PHE A 141 6.87 -5.92 8.86
CA PHE A 141 5.69 -5.09 8.67
C PHE A 141 4.53 -5.91 8.11
N TYR A 142 4.74 -6.63 7.00
CA TYR A 142 3.69 -7.44 6.39
C TYR A 142 3.23 -8.57 7.32
N ALA A 143 4.13 -9.26 7.98
CA ALA A 143 3.77 -10.28 8.99
C ALA A 143 2.94 -9.67 10.14
N GLY A 144 3.31 -8.47 10.62
CA GLY A 144 2.60 -7.75 11.69
C GLY A 144 1.19 -7.25 11.32
N ILE A 145 0.85 -7.26 10.03
CA ILE A 145 -0.50 -6.95 9.54
C ILE A 145 -1.24 -8.17 8.96
N GLY A 146 -0.71 -9.38 9.20
CA GLY A 146 -1.39 -10.64 8.95
C GLY A 146 -1.02 -11.35 7.65
N PHE A 147 0.01 -10.89 6.91
CA PHE A 147 0.53 -11.64 5.78
C PHE A 147 1.42 -12.79 6.27
N GLN A 148 1.34 -13.91 5.57
CA GLN A 148 2.16 -15.09 5.82
C GLN A 148 3.05 -15.40 4.60
N PRO A 149 4.29 -15.87 4.81
CA PRO A 149 5.13 -16.35 3.71
C PRO A 149 4.43 -17.50 2.96
N LEU A 150 4.39 -17.41 1.65
CA LEU A 150 3.85 -18.48 0.79
C LEU A 150 4.96 -19.23 0.09
N GLU A 151 5.83 -18.52 -0.65
CA GLU A 151 6.89 -19.12 -1.43
C GLU A 151 8.03 -18.12 -1.67
N GLU A 152 9.27 -18.60 -1.65
CA GLU A 152 10.44 -17.84 -2.12
C GLU A 152 10.86 -18.35 -3.49
N ILE A 153 10.79 -17.50 -4.52
CA ILE A 153 11.10 -17.84 -5.90
C ILE A 153 12.47 -17.24 -6.26
N THR A 154 13.41 -18.11 -6.62
CA THR A 154 14.69 -17.69 -7.22
C THR A 154 14.53 -17.55 -8.72
N GLY A 155 15.05 -16.46 -9.31
CA GLY A 155 15.02 -16.22 -10.76
C GLY A 155 13.82 -15.43 -11.27
N LEU A 156 12.84 -15.08 -10.42
CA LEU A 156 11.78 -14.14 -10.80
C LEU A 156 12.33 -12.73 -10.97
N TRP A 157 13.22 -12.33 -10.09
CA TRP A 157 13.98 -11.08 -10.17
C TRP A 157 15.47 -11.38 -10.36
N PRO A 158 16.12 -10.84 -11.41
CA PRO A 158 17.54 -11.10 -11.65
C PRO A 158 18.39 -10.80 -10.42
N GLY A 159 19.08 -11.82 -9.89
CA GLY A 159 19.98 -11.69 -8.74
C GLY A 159 19.30 -11.50 -7.38
N ASN A 160 17.98 -11.50 -7.30
CA ASN A 160 17.23 -11.26 -6.07
C ASN A 160 16.19 -12.35 -5.80
N PRO A 161 16.17 -12.93 -4.58
CA PRO A 161 15.12 -13.87 -4.18
C PRO A 161 13.81 -13.12 -3.95
N CYS A 162 12.74 -13.54 -4.61
CA CYS A 162 11.40 -12.97 -4.46
C CYS A 162 10.58 -13.80 -3.47
N LEU A 163 10.23 -13.23 -2.32
CA LEU A 163 9.29 -13.81 -1.39
C LEU A 163 7.88 -13.33 -1.72
N ILE A 164 6.98 -14.26 -1.99
CA ILE A 164 5.55 -14.02 -2.04
C ILE A 164 4.99 -14.18 -0.63
N MET A 165 4.29 -13.15 -0.15
CA MET A 165 3.51 -13.24 1.09
C MET A 165 2.03 -13.07 0.76
N ILE A 166 1.17 -13.81 1.47
CA ILE A 166 -0.27 -13.84 1.23
C ILE A 166 -1.05 -13.57 2.50
N LYS A 167 -2.20 -12.92 2.34
CA LYS A 167 -3.19 -12.69 3.41
C LYS A 167 -4.57 -13.06 2.89
N THR A 168 -5.34 -13.83 3.68
CA THR A 168 -6.75 -14.05 3.43
C THR A 168 -7.55 -12.85 3.92
N LEU A 169 -8.42 -12.34 3.07
CA LEU A 169 -9.32 -11.23 3.42
C LEU A 169 -10.63 -11.79 3.98
N PRO A 170 -11.25 -11.10 4.95
CA PRO A 170 -12.56 -11.49 5.44
C PRO A 170 -13.59 -11.33 4.31
N PRO A 171 -14.66 -12.16 4.30
CA PRO A 171 -15.76 -11.97 3.37
C PRO A 171 -16.40 -10.59 3.55
N ALA A 172 -17.00 -10.06 2.47
CA ALA A 172 -17.76 -8.83 2.54
C ALA A 172 -18.78 -8.89 3.68
N PRO A 173 -18.94 -7.82 4.48
CA PRO A 173 -20.00 -7.78 5.48
C PRO A 173 -21.36 -7.96 4.76
N PRO A 174 -22.31 -8.73 5.34
CA PRO A 174 -23.61 -8.95 4.73
C PRO A 174 -24.28 -7.60 4.45
N ALA A 175 -24.86 -7.49 3.25
CA ALA A 175 -25.58 -6.31 2.82
C ALA A 175 -26.72 -6.01 3.84
N GLY A 176 -26.54 -5.04 4.70
CA GLY A 176 -27.46 -4.66 5.79
C GLY A 176 -26.79 -4.17 7.08
N GLN A 177 -25.46 -4.33 7.23
CA GLN A 177 -24.74 -3.85 8.43
C GLN A 177 -23.91 -2.58 8.21
N LEU A 178 -24.05 -1.93 7.07
CA LEU A 178 -23.51 -0.58 6.86
C LEU A 178 -24.46 0.45 7.52
N GLN A 179 -24.55 0.44 8.86
CA GLN A 179 -25.07 1.62 9.55
C GLN A 179 -24.01 2.72 9.48
N PRO A 180 -24.35 3.91 8.92
CA PRO A 180 -23.48 5.05 9.05
C PRO A 180 -23.32 5.37 10.55
N PRO A 181 -22.14 5.78 11.04
CA PRO A 181 -22.00 6.20 12.42
C PRO A 181 -22.97 7.36 12.66
N HIS A 182 -23.83 7.19 13.66
CA HIS A 182 -24.72 8.25 14.13
C HIS A 182 -23.88 9.49 14.43
N ALA A 183 -24.17 10.58 13.71
CA ALA A 183 -23.72 11.90 14.11
C ALA A 183 -24.45 12.29 15.40
N PRO A 184 -23.77 12.85 16.40
CA PRO A 184 -24.41 13.53 17.51
C PRO A 184 -24.97 14.89 17.08
#